data_cd8f50de16155aa85f62219ca2b74111
#
_entry.id   cd8f50de16155aa85f62219ca2b74111
#
_cell.length_a   1.000
_cell.length_b   1.000
_cell.length_c   1.000
_cell.angle_alpha   90.00
_cell.angle_beta   90.00
_cell.angle_gamma   90.00
#
_symmetry.space_group_name_H-M   'P 1'
#
loop_
_entity.id
_entity.type
_entity.pdbx_description
1 polymer ?
#
loop_
_entity_poly.entity_id
_entity_poly.type
_entity_poly.pdbx_seq_one_letter_code
_entity_poly.pdbx_strand_id
1 'polypeptide(L)'
;MKVKFYIFTILFIFLYNINLKADEILFDSGNLKIENNGNTIYGKEVIAKIPSKKIEIEADKSIYDKINSKLTLIDNVKVYDRNKNVYIESNNLIYDQVENTIYSHGKTLIKIDDIYEINSKDMLYDRNSMRLSSKQDSIIEDNKLNIYNFEQGFLFDTIKEIISSKKTNITDSSNNNYSFENTKINLK
;
A
#
# COMPACT_ATOMS: atom_id res chain seq x y z
N MET A 1 0.82 14.33 52.26
CA MET A 1 0.17 13.35 51.37
C MET A 1 0.02 13.84 49.92
N LYS A 2 -0.21 15.12 49.65
CA LYS A 2 -0.38 15.67 48.29
C LYS A 2 0.87 15.60 47.38
N VAL A 3 2.09 15.82 47.94
CA VAL A 3 3.35 15.82 47.16
C VAL A 3 3.67 14.41 46.58
N LYS A 4 3.40 13.34 47.32
CA LYS A 4 3.63 11.94 46.82
C LYS A 4 2.75 11.58 45.65
N PHE A 5 1.55 12.15 45.57
CA PHE A 5 0.63 11.91 44.46
C PHE A 5 1.12 12.56 43.17
N TYR A 6 1.65 13.80 43.24
CA TYR A 6 2.19 14.50 42.07
C TYR A 6 3.45 13.81 41.48
N ILE A 7 4.33 13.30 42.38
CA ILE A 7 5.53 12.57 41.95
C ILE A 7 5.14 11.30 41.23
N PHE A 8 4.10 10.57 41.67
CA PHE A 8 3.62 9.36 41.03
C PHE A 8 2.97 9.66 39.69
N THR A 9 2.22 10.76 39.54
CA THR A 9 1.60 11.20 38.29
C THR A 9 2.66 11.63 37.28
N ILE A 10 3.70 12.33 37.66
CA ILE A 10 4.81 12.74 36.80
C ILE A 10 5.60 11.50 36.33
N LEU A 11 5.86 10.53 37.22
CA LEU A 11 6.55 9.31 36.87
C LEU A 11 5.72 8.46 35.86
N PHE A 12 4.39 8.46 35.98
CA PHE A 12 3.49 7.76 35.07
C PHE A 12 3.46 8.38 33.67
N ILE A 13 3.56 9.71 33.56
CA ILE A 13 3.65 10.42 32.27
C ILE A 13 4.98 10.11 31.55
N PHE A 14 6.08 9.91 32.29
CA PHE A 14 7.38 9.53 31.71
C PHE A 14 7.42 8.08 31.17
N LEU A 15 6.55 7.20 31.67
CA LEU A 15 6.47 5.81 31.20
C LEU A 15 5.70 5.66 29.88
N TYR A 16 4.97 6.69 29.45
CA TYR A 16 4.25 6.69 28.17
C TYR A 16 5.05 7.24 26.98
N ASN A 17 6.37 7.30 27.08
CA ASN A 17 7.20 7.45 25.89
C ASN A 17 7.14 6.14 25.09
N ILE A 18 6.02 5.92 24.39
CA ILE A 18 5.94 4.92 23.35
C ILE A 18 6.89 5.41 22.28
N ASN A 19 8.10 4.86 22.25
CA ASN A 19 8.98 4.98 21.11
C ASN A 19 8.26 4.30 19.93
N LEU A 20 7.55 5.06 19.13
CA LEU A 20 7.15 4.70 17.79
C LEU A 20 8.46 4.54 17.00
N LYS A 21 9.11 3.38 17.15
CA LYS A 21 10.19 3.00 16.26
C LYS A 21 9.56 2.85 14.89
N ALA A 22 9.96 3.71 13.96
CA ALA A 22 9.74 3.42 12.55
C ALA A 22 10.33 2.04 12.26
N ASP A 23 9.62 1.23 11.48
CA ASP A 23 10.14 -0.08 11.10
C ASP A 23 11.46 0.08 10.36
N GLU A 24 12.42 -0.80 10.66
CA GLU A 24 13.71 -0.78 9.99
C GLU A 24 13.54 -1.19 8.53
N ILE A 25 14.08 -0.38 7.61
CA ILE A 25 14.22 -0.74 6.20
C ILE A 25 15.66 -1.20 5.98
N LEU A 26 15.81 -2.46 5.58
CA LEU A 26 17.08 -3.04 5.16
C LEU A 26 17.23 -2.85 3.66
N PHE A 27 18.31 -2.21 3.23
CA PHE A 27 18.63 -2.00 1.81
C PHE A 27 19.73 -2.98 1.39
N ASP A 28 19.45 -3.75 0.34
CA ASP A 28 20.44 -4.44 -0.48
C ASP A 28 20.46 -3.73 -1.84
N SER A 29 21.59 -3.13 -2.18
CA SER A 29 21.70 -2.28 -3.36
C SER A 29 23.14 -2.24 -3.85
N GLY A 30 23.31 -2.26 -5.16
CA GLY A 30 24.62 -2.13 -5.78
C GLY A 30 25.31 -0.79 -5.51
N ASN A 31 24.53 0.29 -5.32
CA ASN A 31 25.06 1.62 -5.05
C ASN A 31 24.12 2.39 -4.11
N LEU A 32 24.61 2.73 -2.92
CA LEU A 32 23.95 3.62 -1.98
C LEU A 32 24.70 4.94 -1.86
N LYS A 33 23.97 6.06 -1.91
CA LYS A 33 24.48 7.40 -1.61
C LYS A 33 23.69 7.96 -0.42
N ILE A 34 24.41 8.39 0.59
CA ILE A 34 23.82 8.95 1.81
C ILE A 34 24.11 10.45 1.83
N GLU A 35 23.06 11.26 2.02
CA GLU A 35 23.13 12.72 2.07
C GLU A 35 22.39 13.27 3.30
N ASN A 36 22.47 14.59 3.49
CA ASN A 36 21.78 15.33 4.56
C ASN A 36 22.03 14.73 5.95
N ASN A 37 23.30 14.51 6.29
CA ASN A 37 23.71 13.92 7.57
C ASN A 37 23.04 12.55 7.85
N GLY A 38 22.83 11.76 6.82
CA GLY A 38 22.23 10.43 6.96
C GLY A 38 20.69 10.41 6.88
N ASN A 39 20.05 11.55 6.63
CA ASN A 39 18.60 11.66 6.58
C ASN A 39 18.00 11.27 5.21
N THR A 40 18.81 11.31 4.15
CA THR A 40 18.37 10.93 2.81
C THR A 40 19.28 9.84 2.25
N ILE A 41 18.68 8.73 1.82
CA ILE A 41 19.39 7.60 1.22
C ILE A 41 18.87 7.42 -0.21
N TYR A 42 19.78 7.49 -1.17
CA TYR A 42 19.53 7.17 -2.58
C TYR A 42 20.08 5.78 -2.88
N GLY A 43 19.31 4.97 -3.58
CA GLY A 43 19.71 3.64 -4.03
C GLY A 43 19.55 3.47 -5.54
N LYS A 44 20.38 2.61 -6.13
CA LYS A 44 20.23 2.10 -7.50
C LYS A 44 20.22 0.57 -7.45
N GLU A 45 19.38 -0.06 -8.29
CA GLU A 45 19.20 -1.52 -8.31
C GLU A 45 18.88 -2.03 -6.90
N VAL A 46 17.74 -1.57 -6.38
CA VAL A 46 17.41 -1.66 -4.96
C VAL A 46 16.54 -2.88 -4.67
N ILE A 47 16.95 -3.64 -3.66
CA ILE A 47 16.06 -4.54 -2.93
C ILE A 47 15.93 -3.98 -1.51
N ALA A 48 14.72 -3.51 -1.15
CA ALA A 48 14.44 -3.04 0.19
C ALA A 48 13.54 -4.04 0.92
N LYS A 49 13.88 -4.36 2.18
CA LYS A 49 13.12 -5.30 3.00
C LYS A 49 12.65 -4.63 4.28
N ILE A 50 11.42 -4.87 4.68
CA ILE A 50 10.83 -4.45 5.95
C ILE A 50 10.42 -5.73 6.69
N PRO A 51 11.34 -6.34 7.46
CA PRO A 51 11.12 -7.67 8.04
C PRO A 51 9.92 -7.75 8.98
N SER A 52 9.69 -6.70 9.78
CA SER A 52 8.57 -6.60 10.71
C SER A 52 7.21 -6.71 10.02
N LYS A 53 7.13 -6.25 8.76
CA LYS A 53 5.91 -6.25 7.94
C LYS A 53 5.90 -7.31 6.86
N LYS A 54 7.00 -8.06 6.69
CA LYS A 54 7.22 -9.04 5.61
C LYS A 54 7.00 -8.45 4.22
N ILE A 55 7.43 -7.20 4.03
CA ILE A 55 7.44 -6.51 2.75
C ILE A 55 8.81 -6.65 2.12
N GLU A 56 8.83 -6.96 0.84
CA GLU A 56 10.00 -6.91 -0.02
C GLU A 56 9.70 -6.04 -1.24
N ILE A 57 10.64 -5.18 -1.60
CA ILE A 57 10.48 -4.18 -2.65
C ILE A 57 11.69 -4.25 -3.58
N GLU A 58 11.44 -4.28 -4.87
CA GLU A 58 12.44 -4.17 -5.92
C GLU A 58 12.18 -2.91 -6.73
N ALA A 59 13.22 -2.16 -7.12
CA ALA A 59 13.12 -0.99 -7.98
C ALA A 59 14.48 -0.65 -8.61
N ASP A 60 14.48 0.04 -9.75
CA ASP A 60 15.72 0.51 -10.35
C ASP A 60 16.36 1.62 -9.51
N LYS A 61 15.53 2.46 -8.86
CA LYS A 61 16.01 3.58 -8.03
C LYS A 61 15.12 3.74 -6.79
N SER A 62 15.72 4.24 -5.71
CA SER A 62 14.99 4.63 -4.51
C SER A 62 15.50 5.91 -3.89
N ILE A 63 14.62 6.61 -3.19
CA ILE A 63 14.93 7.74 -2.31
C ILE A 63 14.21 7.48 -0.99
N TYR A 64 14.97 7.30 0.08
CA TYR A 64 14.41 7.17 1.42
C TYR A 64 14.65 8.43 2.23
N ASP A 65 13.57 9.11 2.58
CA ASP A 65 13.53 10.25 3.51
C ASP A 65 13.24 9.74 4.92
N LYS A 66 14.27 9.69 5.76
CA LYS A 66 14.16 9.21 7.14
C LYS A 66 13.34 10.15 8.03
N ILE A 67 13.40 11.46 7.77
CA ILE A 67 12.68 12.44 8.59
C ILE A 67 11.18 12.25 8.42
N ASN A 68 10.73 12.10 7.17
CA ASN A 68 9.33 11.91 6.84
C ASN A 68 8.92 10.42 6.80
N SER A 69 9.86 9.49 7.01
CA SER A 69 9.64 8.05 6.96
C SER A 69 8.99 7.59 5.65
N LYS A 70 9.43 8.16 4.52
CA LYS A 70 8.91 7.89 3.17
C LYS A 70 9.96 7.28 2.27
N LEU A 71 9.59 6.18 1.65
CA LEU A 71 10.40 5.52 0.62
C LEU A 71 9.75 5.74 -0.74
N THR A 72 10.41 6.53 -1.60
CA THR A 72 10.02 6.72 -2.99
C THR A 72 10.79 5.75 -3.87
N LEU A 73 10.10 5.06 -4.76
CA LEU A 73 10.61 4.03 -5.64
C LEU A 73 10.31 4.42 -7.08
N ILE A 74 11.28 4.24 -7.96
CA ILE A 74 11.24 4.77 -9.33
C ILE A 74 11.76 3.69 -10.27
N ASP A 75 11.02 3.48 -11.33
CA ASP A 75 11.24 2.57 -12.44
C ASP A 75 11.23 1.08 -12.03
N ASN A 76 10.47 0.27 -12.74
CA ASN A 76 10.34 -1.18 -12.58
C ASN A 76 10.05 -1.64 -11.14
N VAL A 77 9.15 -0.92 -10.46
CA VAL A 77 8.84 -1.17 -9.04
C VAL A 77 7.98 -2.40 -8.89
N LYS A 78 8.42 -3.32 -8.00
CA LYS A 78 7.66 -4.50 -7.56
C LYS A 78 7.61 -4.53 -6.04
N VAL A 79 6.44 -4.75 -5.49
CA VAL A 79 6.23 -4.87 -4.04
C VAL A 79 5.57 -6.22 -3.74
N TYR A 80 6.16 -6.95 -2.82
CA TYR A 80 5.64 -8.22 -2.31
C TYR A 80 5.27 -8.05 -0.84
N ASP A 81 4.00 -7.88 -0.52
CA ASP A 81 3.49 -7.93 0.86
C ASP A 81 3.10 -9.38 1.20
N ARG A 82 4.06 -10.16 1.66
CA ARG A 82 3.87 -11.59 1.94
C ARG A 82 2.91 -11.84 3.12
N ASN A 83 2.74 -10.85 4.00
CA ASN A 83 1.83 -10.98 5.14
C ASN A 83 0.36 -10.80 4.75
N LYS A 84 0.13 -10.16 3.61
CA LYS A 84 -1.19 -9.80 3.11
C LYS A 84 -1.51 -10.45 1.76
N ASN A 85 -0.58 -11.25 1.24
CA ASN A 85 -0.65 -11.86 -0.10
C ASN A 85 -0.98 -10.83 -1.19
N VAL A 86 -0.35 -9.66 -1.13
CA VAL A 86 -0.52 -8.59 -2.11
C VAL A 86 0.76 -8.40 -2.89
N TYR A 87 0.66 -8.44 -4.21
CA TYR A 87 1.72 -8.08 -5.15
C TYR A 87 1.33 -6.80 -5.87
N ILE A 88 2.27 -5.86 -6.01
CA ILE A 88 2.06 -4.60 -6.72
C ILE A 88 3.18 -4.40 -7.73
N GLU A 89 2.83 -4.02 -8.94
CA GLU A 89 3.77 -3.60 -9.99
C GLU A 89 3.39 -2.22 -10.51
N SER A 90 4.36 -1.30 -10.58
CA SER A 90 4.17 0.07 -11.05
C SER A 90 5.48 0.68 -11.51
N ASN A 91 5.43 1.80 -12.24
CA ASN A 91 6.65 2.55 -12.55
C ASN A 91 7.13 3.43 -11.39
N ASN A 92 6.20 3.99 -10.62
CA ASN A 92 6.54 4.87 -9.50
C ASN A 92 5.65 4.53 -8.30
N LEU A 93 6.25 4.53 -7.11
CA LEU A 93 5.55 4.18 -5.91
C LEU A 93 6.13 4.95 -4.71
N ILE A 94 5.27 5.31 -3.76
CA ILE A 94 5.67 5.87 -2.47
C ILE A 94 5.11 4.96 -1.37
N TYR A 95 5.98 4.46 -0.51
CA TYR A 95 5.61 3.81 0.72
C TYR A 95 5.77 4.78 1.89
N ASP A 96 4.66 5.11 2.54
CA ASP A 96 4.62 5.91 3.77
C ASP A 96 4.59 4.95 4.97
N GLN A 97 5.66 4.94 5.76
CA GLN A 97 5.78 4.04 6.90
C GLN A 97 4.88 4.42 8.07
N VAL A 98 4.64 5.73 8.25
CA VAL A 98 3.83 6.25 9.36
C VAL A 98 2.37 5.92 9.13
N GLU A 99 1.86 6.25 7.95
CA GLU A 99 0.49 5.96 7.57
C GLU A 99 0.28 4.48 7.20
N ASN A 100 1.38 3.74 6.97
CA ASN A 100 1.39 2.36 6.50
C ASN A 100 0.61 2.19 5.19
N THR A 101 0.84 3.12 4.26
CA THR A 101 0.16 3.17 2.96
C THR A 101 1.17 3.04 1.82
N ILE A 102 0.70 2.48 0.71
CA ILE A 102 1.42 2.41 -0.55
C ILE A 102 0.61 3.17 -1.59
N TYR A 103 1.21 4.20 -2.17
CA TYR A 103 0.62 4.96 -3.26
C TYR A 103 1.43 4.76 -4.53
N SER A 104 0.78 4.27 -5.59
CA SER A 104 1.40 4.16 -6.91
C SER A 104 1.04 5.37 -7.77
N HIS A 105 1.93 5.72 -8.69
CA HIS A 105 1.69 6.79 -9.65
C HIS A 105 1.78 6.26 -11.07
N GLY A 106 0.73 6.51 -11.87
CA GLY A 106 0.59 5.95 -13.22
C GLY A 106 0.02 4.53 -13.24
N LYS A 107 0.28 3.80 -14.33
CA LYS A 107 -0.22 2.42 -14.49
C LYS A 107 0.27 1.51 -13.37
N THR A 108 -0.67 0.75 -12.84
CA THR A 108 -0.42 -0.15 -11.70
C THR A 108 -1.20 -1.44 -11.87
N LEU A 109 -0.51 -2.55 -11.65
CA LEU A 109 -1.08 -3.88 -11.52
C LEU A 109 -1.03 -4.29 -10.05
N ILE A 110 -2.14 -4.76 -9.49
CA ILE A 110 -2.17 -5.36 -8.15
C ILE A 110 -2.78 -6.75 -8.25
N LYS A 111 -2.14 -7.73 -7.59
CA LYS A 111 -2.69 -9.08 -7.41
C LYS A 111 -2.92 -9.35 -5.94
N ILE A 112 -4.06 -9.98 -5.60
CA ILE A 112 -4.46 -10.29 -4.23
C ILE A 112 -4.85 -11.75 -4.15
N ASP A 113 -4.18 -12.53 -3.28
CA ASP A 113 -4.47 -13.94 -2.98
C ASP A 113 -4.61 -14.85 -4.21
N ASP A 114 -4.00 -14.48 -5.35
CA ASP A 114 -4.21 -15.13 -6.66
C ASP A 114 -5.70 -15.22 -7.08
N ILE A 115 -6.55 -14.41 -6.43
CA ILE A 115 -8.00 -14.36 -6.68
C ILE A 115 -8.35 -13.16 -7.53
N TYR A 116 -7.75 -12.01 -7.24
CA TYR A 116 -8.08 -10.76 -7.93
C TYR A 116 -6.86 -10.18 -8.62
N GLU A 117 -7.02 -9.79 -9.87
CA GLU A 117 -6.07 -8.95 -10.61
C GLU A 117 -6.71 -7.59 -10.89
N ILE A 118 -6.02 -6.51 -10.49
CA ILE A 118 -6.52 -5.14 -10.56
C ILE A 118 -5.59 -4.33 -11.43
N ASN A 119 -6.12 -3.80 -12.50
CA ASN A 119 -5.44 -2.89 -13.42
C ASN A 119 -6.04 -1.49 -13.28
N SER A 120 -5.22 -0.51 -12.88
CA SER A 120 -5.66 0.87 -12.69
C SER A 120 -4.52 1.86 -12.86
N LYS A 121 -4.77 3.11 -12.46
CA LYS A 121 -3.75 4.17 -12.31
C LYS A 121 -3.92 4.83 -10.96
N ASP A 122 -2.82 5.38 -10.43
CA ASP A 122 -2.82 6.20 -9.22
C ASP A 122 -3.55 5.51 -8.05
N MET A 123 -3.10 4.29 -7.73
CA MET A 123 -3.71 3.43 -6.71
C MET A 123 -3.22 3.80 -5.31
N LEU A 124 -4.12 3.79 -4.35
CA LEU A 124 -3.81 3.82 -2.92
C LEU A 124 -4.13 2.46 -2.30
N TYR A 125 -3.15 1.85 -1.65
CA TYR A 125 -3.32 0.69 -0.80
C TYR A 125 -3.08 1.06 0.66
N ASP A 126 -4.14 1.10 1.46
CA ASP A 126 -4.08 1.23 2.91
C ASP A 126 -3.92 -0.17 3.53
N ARG A 127 -2.73 -0.46 4.03
CA ARG A 127 -2.38 -1.75 4.61
C ARG A 127 -3.01 -1.99 5.98
N ASN A 128 -3.38 -0.93 6.71
CA ASN A 128 -4.02 -1.06 8.02
C ASN A 128 -5.46 -1.52 7.87
N SER A 129 -6.20 -0.92 6.97
CA SER A 129 -7.60 -1.25 6.71
C SER A 129 -7.79 -2.32 5.63
N MET A 130 -6.72 -2.73 4.96
CA MET A 130 -6.77 -3.65 3.81
C MET A 130 -7.68 -3.13 2.69
N ARG A 131 -7.58 -1.84 2.39
CA ARG A 131 -8.39 -1.17 1.37
C ARG A 131 -7.54 -0.71 0.20
N LEU A 132 -8.08 -0.97 -0.98
CA LEU A 132 -7.53 -0.50 -2.26
C LEU A 132 -8.49 0.51 -2.87
N SER A 133 -7.96 1.58 -3.43
CA SER A 133 -8.79 2.56 -4.12
C SER A 133 -8.04 3.25 -5.25
N SER A 134 -8.78 3.66 -6.26
CA SER A 134 -8.36 4.61 -7.28
C SER A 134 -9.50 5.56 -7.61
N LYS A 135 -9.17 6.72 -8.12
CA LYS A 135 -10.13 7.67 -8.68
C LYS A 135 -10.16 7.62 -10.22
N GLN A 136 -9.39 6.71 -10.79
CA GLN A 136 -9.26 6.51 -12.23
C GLN A 136 -10.08 5.32 -12.68
N ASP A 137 -10.34 5.23 -13.97
CA ASP A 137 -10.94 4.05 -14.56
C ASP A 137 -10.09 2.83 -14.26
N SER A 138 -10.75 1.74 -13.89
CA SER A 138 -10.10 0.56 -13.33
C SER A 138 -10.78 -0.70 -13.77
N ILE A 139 -10.02 -1.78 -13.89
CA ILE A 139 -10.50 -3.11 -14.20
C ILE A 139 -10.08 -4.04 -13.09
N ILE A 140 -11.03 -4.81 -12.57
CA ILE A 140 -10.77 -5.94 -11.68
C ILE A 140 -11.24 -7.20 -12.38
N GLU A 141 -10.38 -8.22 -12.39
CA GLU A 141 -10.70 -9.57 -12.83
C GLU A 141 -10.60 -10.52 -11.65
N ASP A 142 -11.58 -11.39 -11.47
CA ASP A 142 -11.54 -12.45 -10.47
C ASP A 142 -11.12 -13.80 -11.08
N ASN A 143 -10.77 -14.75 -10.22
CA ASN A 143 -10.35 -16.09 -10.63
C ASN A 143 -11.48 -16.94 -11.26
N LYS A 144 -12.73 -16.43 -11.30
CA LYS A 144 -13.87 -17.01 -12.01
C LYS A 144 -14.05 -16.40 -13.40
N LEU A 145 -13.11 -15.52 -13.83
CA LEU A 145 -13.12 -14.81 -15.10
C LEU A 145 -14.26 -13.79 -15.21
N ASN A 146 -14.79 -13.28 -14.09
CA ASN A 146 -15.66 -12.12 -14.12
C ASN A 146 -14.81 -10.86 -14.21
N ILE A 147 -15.20 -9.93 -15.09
CA ILE A 147 -14.52 -8.66 -15.33
C ILE A 147 -15.41 -7.53 -14.83
N TYR A 148 -14.86 -6.71 -13.94
CA TYR A 148 -15.51 -5.54 -13.35
C TYR A 148 -14.81 -4.29 -13.86
N ASN A 149 -15.49 -3.50 -14.69
CA ASN A 149 -14.98 -2.22 -15.19
C ASN A 149 -15.61 -1.09 -14.37
N PHE A 150 -14.77 -0.29 -13.72
CA PHE A 150 -15.20 0.84 -12.90
C PHE A 150 -14.85 2.14 -13.62
N GLU A 151 -15.85 2.97 -13.88
CA GLU A 151 -15.67 4.33 -14.36
C GLU A 151 -15.61 5.28 -13.17
N GLN A 152 -14.66 6.24 -13.19
CA GLN A 152 -14.43 7.23 -12.12
C GLN A 152 -13.99 6.63 -10.77
N GLY A 153 -13.41 5.43 -10.80
CA GLY A 153 -12.75 4.84 -9.65
C GLY A 153 -13.59 3.86 -8.83
N PHE A 154 -12.92 3.29 -7.83
CA PHE A 154 -13.49 2.30 -6.93
C PHE A 154 -12.86 2.38 -5.54
N LEU A 155 -13.52 1.74 -4.57
CA LEU A 155 -13.00 1.39 -3.27
C LEU A 155 -13.26 -0.10 -3.03
N PHE A 156 -12.20 -0.88 -2.82
CA PHE A 156 -12.27 -2.31 -2.50
C PHE A 156 -11.82 -2.56 -1.08
N ASP A 157 -12.73 -2.99 -0.21
CA ASP A 157 -12.44 -3.50 1.13
C ASP A 157 -12.19 -5.01 0.99
N THR A 158 -10.91 -5.43 1.00
CA THR A 158 -10.52 -6.81 0.71
C THR A 158 -10.89 -7.78 1.83
N ILE A 159 -11.00 -7.30 3.08
CA ILE A 159 -11.41 -8.12 4.22
C ILE A 159 -12.91 -8.48 4.10
N LYS A 160 -13.71 -7.50 3.72
CA LYS A 160 -15.16 -7.70 3.56
C LYS A 160 -15.52 -8.27 2.19
N GLU A 161 -14.56 -8.24 1.25
CA GLU A 161 -14.78 -8.58 -0.17
C GLU A 161 -15.90 -7.73 -0.78
N ILE A 162 -15.88 -6.43 -0.49
CA ILE A 162 -16.88 -5.48 -0.97
C ILE A 162 -16.21 -4.42 -1.83
N ILE A 163 -16.70 -4.27 -3.05
CA ILE A 163 -16.31 -3.17 -3.94
C ILE A 163 -17.44 -2.14 -4.00
N SER A 164 -17.08 -0.87 -3.89
CA SER A 164 -18.00 0.27 -4.06
C SER A 164 -17.52 1.15 -5.20
N SER A 165 -18.41 1.55 -6.10
CA SER A 165 -18.13 2.45 -7.21
C SER A 165 -19.36 3.23 -7.61
N LYS A 166 -19.15 4.35 -8.34
CA LYS A 166 -20.24 5.15 -8.89
C LYS A 166 -20.85 4.53 -10.15
N LYS A 167 -20.01 3.95 -11.00
CA LYS A 167 -20.47 3.31 -12.22
C LYS A 167 -19.65 2.06 -12.49
N THR A 168 -20.33 0.96 -12.72
CA THR A 168 -19.71 -0.37 -12.91
C THR A 168 -20.35 -1.08 -14.07
N ASN A 169 -19.52 -1.61 -14.98
CA ASN A 169 -19.93 -2.55 -16.00
C ASN A 169 -19.29 -3.90 -15.66
N ILE A 170 -20.11 -4.94 -15.57
CA ILE A 170 -19.68 -6.30 -15.24
C ILE A 170 -19.87 -7.18 -16.46
N THR A 171 -18.83 -7.95 -16.82
CA THR A 171 -18.93 -9.06 -17.77
C THR A 171 -18.70 -10.35 -16.98
N ASP A 172 -19.68 -11.22 -16.93
CA ASP A 172 -19.53 -12.50 -16.24
C ASP A 172 -18.79 -13.54 -17.10
N SER A 173 -18.43 -14.66 -16.51
CA SER A 173 -17.73 -15.77 -17.18
C SER A 173 -18.52 -16.40 -18.34
N SER A 174 -19.80 -16.09 -18.48
CA SER A 174 -20.66 -16.52 -19.59
C SER A 174 -20.81 -15.44 -20.68
N ASN A 175 -20.04 -14.34 -20.58
CA ASN A 175 -20.07 -13.15 -21.44
C ASN A 175 -21.39 -12.34 -21.37
N ASN A 176 -22.16 -12.46 -20.29
CA ASN A 176 -23.29 -11.56 -20.07
C ASN A 176 -22.78 -10.23 -19.53
N ASN A 177 -23.39 -9.14 -20.00
CA ASN A 177 -23.00 -7.79 -19.61
C ASN A 177 -24.07 -7.12 -18.76
N TYR A 178 -23.66 -6.51 -17.67
CA TYR A 178 -24.51 -5.78 -16.72
C TYR A 178 -23.94 -4.39 -16.48
N SER A 179 -24.78 -3.37 -16.39
CA SER A 179 -24.37 -2.00 -16.10
C SER A 179 -25.14 -1.46 -14.90
N PHE A 180 -24.42 -0.84 -13.97
CA PHE A 180 -24.99 -0.35 -12.72
C PHE A 180 -24.43 1.01 -12.36
N GLU A 181 -25.24 1.80 -11.68
CA GLU A 181 -24.84 3.06 -11.02
C GLU A 181 -24.87 2.91 -9.50
N ASN A 182 -23.93 3.59 -8.82
CA ASN A 182 -23.82 3.59 -7.35
C ASN A 182 -23.80 2.19 -6.74
N THR A 183 -22.88 1.36 -7.23
CA THR A 183 -22.81 -0.05 -6.89
C THR A 183 -22.09 -0.31 -5.56
N LYS A 184 -22.58 -1.36 -4.90
CA LYS A 184 -21.88 -2.05 -3.83
C LYS A 184 -21.95 -3.55 -4.13
N ILE A 185 -20.84 -4.10 -4.61
CA ILE A 185 -20.72 -5.49 -5.02
C ILE A 185 -20.17 -6.29 -3.86
N ASN A 186 -20.85 -7.37 -3.47
CA ASN A 186 -20.33 -8.37 -2.56
C ASN A 186 -19.81 -9.55 -3.39
N LEU A 187 -18.52 -9.87 -3.24
CA LEU A 187 -17.83 -10.91 -4.01
C LEU A 187 -17.86 -12.30 -3.33
N LYS A 188 -18.39 -12.36 -2.10
CA LYS A 188 -18.59 -13.61 -1.35
C LYS A 188 -19.68 -14.47 -1.94
#